data_79a0e2e6fcef10153877f8019252e7c6
#
_entry.id   79a0e2e6fcef10153877f8019252e7c6
#
_cell.length_a   1.000
_cell.length_b   1.000
_cell.length_c   1.000
_cell.angle_alpha   90.00
_cell.angle_beta   90.00
_cell.angle_gamma   90.00
#
_symmetry.space_group_name_H-M   'P 1'
#
loop_
_entity.id
_entity.type
_entity.pdbx_description
1 polymer ?
#
loop_
_entity_poly.entity_id
_entity_poly.type
_entity_poly.pdbx_seq_one_letter_code
_entity_poly.pdbx_strand_id
1 'polypeptide(L)'
;ADNPVEALGGKTPLEAAFKPNTDSLAPVSVIGNVNTVPEGMVPESDTANLAVMGYDPRLYSKGRSPLEAASMGIKMRDDETAIRANIVSLAGEGSYEDLIMADHSSDEIPTREARILIDDIQKRFGSDTLRFYCGVSYRHCLIWKNCPEFTDFSRPHDIIGRRIGEYLPASAQSRPMRELMEESYYFLNSHPLNIERAARGLKKANSLWLWSPGKK
;
A
#
# COMPACT_ATOMS: atom_id res chain seq x y z
N ALA A 1 17.75 13.96 -7.43
CA ALA A 1 18.03 15.37 -7.23
C ALA A 1 16.72 16.13 -7.18
N ASP A 2 16.58 16.96 -6.17
CA ASP A 2 15.38 17.76 -5.96
C ASP A 2 15.46 19.08 -6.71
N ASN A 3 14.34 19.76 -6.84
CA ASN A 3 14.32 21.10 -7.38
C ASN A 3 14.84 22.12 -6.35
N PRO A 4 15.39 23.27 -6.79
CA PRO A 4 15.74 24.37 -5.90
C PRO A 4 14.51 24.84 -5.10
N VAL A 5 14.74 25.15 -3.83
CA VAL A 5 13.69 25.60 -2.88
C VAL A 5 14.00 27.04 -2.47
N GLU A 6 13.04 27.94 -2.62
CA GLU A 6 13.20 29.36 -2.30
C GLU A 6 13.61 29.60 -0.84
N ALA A 7 12.99 28.86 0.11
CA ALA A 7 13.32 28.91 1.53
C ALA A 7 14.77 28.49 1.86
N LEU A 8 15.45 27.83 0.94
CA LEU A 8 16.86 27.45 1.03
C LEU A 8 17.79 28.38 0.20
N GLY A 9 17.30 29.57 -0.14
CA GLY A 9 18.04 30.54 -0.93
C GLY A 9 18.28 30.08 -2.38
N GLY A 10 17.32 29.35 -2.96
CA GLY A 10 17.40 28.82 -4.32
C GLY A 10 18.32 27.61 -4.48
N LYS A 11 18.72 26.97 -3.39
CA LYS A 11 19.48 25.72 -3.38
C LYS A 11 18.56 24.50 -3.33
N THR A 12 19.04 23.40 -3.86
CA THR A 12 18.39 22.10 -3.62
C THR A 12 18.62 21.66 -2.15
N PRO A 13 17.76 20.79 -1.56
CA PRO A 13 18.00 20.23 -0.25
C PRO A 13 19.39 19.58 -0.09
N LEU A 14 19.88 18.90 -1.14
CA LEU A 14 21.21 18.29 -1.13
C LEU A 14 22.33 19.34 -1.07
N GLU A 15 22.21 20.45 -1.82
CA GLU A 15 23.21 21.54 -1.78
C GLU A 15 23.20 22.29 -0.45
N ALA A 16 22.04 22.41 0.20
CA ALA A 16 21.89 23.10 1.47
C ALA A 16 22.30 22.25 2.69
N ALA A 17 22.28 20.92 2.56
CA ALA A 17 22.59 20.00 3.67
C ALA A 17 24.06 20.08 4.10
N PHE A 18 24.30 20.03 5.42
CA PHE A 18 25.64 19.86 5.98
C PHE A 18 26.09 18.40 5.81
N LYS A 19 27.01 18.14 4.87
CA LYS A 19 27.41 16.78 4.48
C LYS A 19 28.91 16.66 4.17
N PRO A 20 29.78 17.03 5.14
CA PRO A 20 31.21 17.17 4.92
C PRO A 20 31.89 15.90 4.39
N ASN A 21 31.43 14.71 4.83
CA ASN A 21 32.00 13.45 4.36
C ASN A 21 31.67 13.20 2.88
N THR A 22 30.43 13.44 2.46
CA THR A 22 30.03 13.30 1.06
C THR A 22 30.73 14.36 0.18
N ASP A 23 30.82 15.60 0.66
CA ASP A 23 31.49 16.69 -0.04
C ASP A 23 32.99 16.42 -0.24
N SER A 24 33.65 15.79 0.74
CA SER A 24 35.07 15.41 0.61
C SER A 24 35.31 14.30 -0.42
N LEU A 25 34.33 13.47 -0.69
CA LEU A 25 34.43 12.40 -1.71
C LEU A 25 34.17 12.91 -3.12
N ALA A 26 33.36 13.94 -3.29
CA ALA A 26 32.96 14.44 -4.61
C ALA A 26 34.16 14.78 -5.56
N PRO A 27 35.22 15.46 -5.09
CA PRO A 27 36.37 15.79 -5.97
C PRO A 27 37.20 14.58 -6.41
N VAL A 28 37.13 13.46 -5.69
CA VAL A 28 37.89 12.24 -5.97
C VAL A 28 37.03 11.11 -6.53
N SER A 29 35.77 11.39 -6.83
CA SER A 29 34.79 10.42 -7.33
C SER A 29 34.43 10.70 -8.80
N VAL A 30 34.08 9.64 -9.51
CA VAL A 30 33.38 9.74 -10.78
C VAL A 30 31.90 9.78 -10.52
N ILE A 31 31.22 10.86 -10.91
CA ILE A 31 29.82 11.11 -10.67
C ILE A 31 29.06 11.03 -12.00
N GLY A 32 27.93 10.36 -12.01
CA GLY A 32 27.05 10.24 -13.16
C GLY A 32 25.58 10.19 -12.77
N ASN A 33 24.70 10.46 -13.74
CA ASN A 33 23.27 10.29 -13.59
C ASN A 33 22.84 8.90 -14.07
N VAL A 34 22.02 8.21 -13.27
CA VAL A 34 21.42 6.94 -13.64
C VAL A 34 19.91 7.12 -13.78
N ASN A 35 19.37 6.76 -14.93
CA ASN A 35 17.92 6.72 -15.10
C ASN A 35 17.38 5.42 -14.49
N THR A 36 16.79 5.52 -13.31
CA THR A 36 16.26 4.37 -12.56
C THR A 36 14.80 4.05 -12.88
N VAL A 37 14.12 4.91 -13.63
CA VAL A 37 12.74 4.70 -14.08
C VAL A 37 12.71 4.80 -15.59
N PRO A 38 12.56 3.68 -16.32
CA PRO A 38 12.44 3.69 -17.76
C PRO A 38 11.25 4.54 -18.22
N GLU A 39 11.37 5.13 -19.42
CA GLU A 39 10.30 5.92 -20.01
C GLU A 39 9.00 5.08 -20.14
N GLY A 40 7.88 5.70 -19.80
CA GLY A 40 6.55 5.05 -19.81
C GLY A 40 6.22 4.22 -18.57
N MET A 41 7.17 4.03 -17.64
CA MET A 41 6.88 3.34 -16.36
C MET A 41 6.52 4.33 -15.25
N VAL A 42 5.67 3.87 -14.34
CA VAL A 42 5.33 4.65 -13.14
C VAL A 42 6.54 4.67 -12.18
N PRO A 43 6.91 5.83 -11.62
CA PRO A 43 8.01 5.94 -10.67
C PRO A 43 7.63 5.31 -9.32
N GLU A 44 7.94 4.04 -9.18
CA GLU A 44 7.74 3.25 -7.95
C GLU A 44 9.06 2.65 -7.45
N SER A 45 9.08 2.27 -6.19
CA SER A 45 10.29 1.77 -5.53
C SER A 45 10.79 0.45 -6.13
N ASP A 46 9.90 -0.44 -6.54
CA ASP A 46 10.24 -1.71 -7.20
C ASP A 46 10.91 -1.46 -8.57
N THR A 47 10.33 -0.58 -9.38
CA THR A 47 10.91 -0.14 -10.66
C THR A 47 12.34 0.38 -10.48
N ALA A 48 12.50 1.35 -9.56
CA ALA A 48 13.80 1.98 -9.34
C ALA A 48 14.83 1.01 -8.73
N ASN A 49 14.43 0.18 -7.79
CA ASN A 49 15.33 -0.80 -7.15
C ASN A 49 15.79 -1.88 -8.13
N LEU A 50 14.90 -2.40 -8.98
CA LEU A 50 15.27 -3.33 -10.04
C LEU A 50 16.31 -2.73 -10.98
N ALA A 51 16.10 -1.48 -11.42
CA ALA A 51 17.03 -0.78 -12.29
C ALA A 51 18.40 -0.57 -11.62
N VAL A 52 18.44 -0.17 -10.33
CA VAL A 52 19.69 -0.02 -9.57
C VAL A 52 20.44 -1.35 -9.42
N MET A 53 19.72 -2.46 -9.28
CA MET A 53 20.31 -3.80 -9.23
C MET A 53 20.71 -4.38 -10.60
N GLY A 54 20.52 -3.62 -11.68
CA GLY A 54 20.87 -4.02 -13.04
C GLY A 54 19.84 -4.88 -13.77
N TYR A 55 18.63 -5.00 -13.23
CA TYR A 55 17.52 -5.67 -13.91
C TYR A 55 16.67 -4.68 -14.70
N ASP A 56 16.23 -5.05 -15.89
CA ASP A 56 15.27 -4.22 -16.65
C ASP A 56 13.88 -4.29 -16.01
N PRO A 57 13.39 -3.19 -15.42
CA PRO A 57 12.09 -3.20 -14.74
C PRO A 57 10.93 -3.55 -15.67
N ARG A 58 11.03 -3.28 -16.98
CA ARG A 58 10.00 -3.61 -17.96
C ARG A 58 9.78 -5.12 -18.11
N LEU A 59 10.83 -5.91 -17.83
CA LEU A 59 10.80 -7.36 -17.92
C LEU A 59 10.43 -8.00 -16.56
N TYR A 60 10.93 -7.43 -15.47
CA TYR A 60 10.93 -8.08 -14.16
C TYR A 60 9.94 -7.46 -13.16
N SER A 61 9.49 -6.19 -13.35
CA SER A 61 8.47 -5.62 -12.49
C SER A 61 7.09 -6.10 -12.92
N LYS A 62 6.49 -6.96 -12.14
CA LYS A 62 5.10 -7.44 -12.29
C LYS A 62 4.19 -6.89 -11.21
N GLY A 63 4.56 -5.74 -10.65
CA GLY A 63 3.90 -5.12 -9.53
C GLY A 63 4.59 -5.42 -8.19
N ARG A 64 4.28 -4.61 -7.20
CA ARG A 64 4.91 -4.66 -5.88
C ARG A 64 4.38 -5.79 -5.00
N SER A 65 3.10 -6.12 -5.14
CA SER A 65 2.44 -7.09 -4.26
C SER A 65 3.03 -8.50 -4.28
N PRO A 66 3.46 -9.07 -5.44
CA PRO A 66 4.16 -10.35 -5.45
C PRO A 66 5.48 -10.34 -4.71
N LEU A 67 6.23 -9.23 -4.75
CA LEU A 67 7.49 -9.08 -4.02
C LEU A 67 7.24 -9.04 -2.50
N GLU A 68 6.19 -8.34 -2.07
CA GLU A 68 5.78 -8.32 -0.66
C GLU A 68 5.30 -9.70 -0.20
N ALA A 69 4.51 -10.40 -1.01
CA ALA A 69 4.10 -11.77 -0.72
C ALA A 69 5.32 -12.69 -0.56
N ALA A 70 6.30 -12.60 -1.46
CA ALA A 70 7.54 -13.38 -1.37
C ALA A 70 8.33 -13.04 -0.09
N SER A 71 8.43 -11.77 0.29
CA SER A 71 9.10 -11.34 1.53
C SER A 71 8.41 -11.87 2.80
N MET A 72 7.11 -12.14 2.73
CA MET A 72 6.33 -12.79 3.80
C MET A 72 6.43 -14.31 3.77
N GLY A 73 7.21 -14.89 2.86
CA GLY A 73 7.35 -16.34 2.68
C GLY A 73 6.15 -17.00 1.97
N ILE A 74 5.27 -16.23 1.38
CA ILE A 74 4.07 -16.72 0.69
C ILE A 74 4.49 -17.25 -0.69
N LYS A 75 4.25 -18.54 -0.93
CA LYS A 75 4.47 -19.16 -2.23
C LYS A 75 3.21 -19.01 -3.07
N MET A 76 3.29 -18.19 -4.11
CA MET A 76 2.20 -17.98 -5.06
C MET A 76 2.21 -19.04 -6.16
N ARG A 77 1.02 -19.44 -6.61
CA ARG A 77 0.79 -20.24 -7.82
C ARG A 77 0.62 -19.30 -9.02
N ASP A 78 0.68 -19.86 -10.22
CA ASP A 78 0.56 -19.09 -11.46
C ASP A 78 -0.87 -18.53 -11.71
N ASP A 79 -1.89 -19.17 -11.09
CA ASP A 79 -3.30 -18.74 -11.12
C ASP A 79 -3.66 -17.78 -9.98
N GLU A 80 -2.69 -17.29 -9.22
CA GLU A 80 -2.88 -16.43 -8.05
C GLU A 80 -2.39 -15.00 -8.30
N THR A 81 -3.12 -14.06 -7.75
CA THR A 81 -2.76 -12.65 -7.71
C THR A 81 -2.54 -12.22 -6.25
N ALA A 82 -1.42 -11.60 -5.97
CA ALA A 82 -1.20 -10.92 -4.71
C ALA A 82 -1.78 -9.50 -4.77
N ILE A 83 -2.49 -9.10 -3.74
CA ILE A 83 -3.08 -7.77 -3.60
C ILE A 83 -2.65 -7.21 -2.25
N ARG A 84 -2.16 -5.98 -2.23
CA ARG A 84 -1.90 -5.29 -0.96
C ARG A 84 -3.21 -5.03 -0.25
N ALA A 85 -3.23 -5.35 1.02
CA ALA A 85 -4.37 -5.14 1.90
C ALA A 85 -3.90 -4.27 3.08
N ASN A 86 -4.24 -2.99 3.05
CA ASN A 86 -4.04 -2.14 4.23
C ASN A 86 -5.25 -2.25 5.13
N ILE A 87 -5.04 -2.29 6.45
CA ILE A 87 -6.11 -1.95 7.38
C ILE A 87 -6.06 -0.44 7.59
N VAL A 88 -7.13 0.24 7.24
CA VAL A 88 -7.24 1.69 7.26
C VAL A 88 -8.31 2.18 8.25
N SER A 89 -8.26 3.46 8.57
CA SER A 89 -9.30 4.14 9.35
C SER A 89 -10.18 4.97 8.43
N LEU A 90 -11.45 4.61 8.37
CA LEU A 90 -12.48 5.41 7.72
C LEU A 90 -13.30 6.12 8.80
N ALA A 91 -13.69 7.39 8.55
CA ALA A 91 -14.48 8.21 9.44
C ALA A 91 -15.59 8.92 8.67
N GLY A 92 -16.63 9.34 9.38
CA GLY A 92 -17.79 10.03 8.81
C GLY A 92 -19.08 9.27 9.05
N GLU A 93 -20.15 9.81 8.49
CA GLU A 93 -21.50 9.25 8.54
C GLU A 93 -22.04 9.09 7.12
N GLY A 94 -23.05 8.23 6.95
CA GLY A 94 -23.67 7.97 5.67
C GLY A 94 -23.35 6.58 5.12
N SER A 95 -23.42 6.43 3.79
CA SER A 95 -23.05 5.20 3.11
C SER A 95 -21.54 4.98 3.13
N TYR A 96 -21.08 3.77 2.80
CA TYR A 96 -19.65 3.48 2.71
C TYR A 96 -18.90 4.47 1.79
N GLU A 97 -19.51 4.86 0.69
CA GLU A 97 -18.94 5.82 -0.28
C GLU A 97 -18.80 7.24 0.28
N ASP A 98 -19.59 7.61 1.30
CA ASP A 98 -19.57 8.94 1.93
C ASP A 98 -18.43 9.09 2.94
N LEU A 99 -17.84 7.98 3.37
CA LEU A 99 -16.79 8.00 4.37
C LEU A 99 -15.51 8.68 3.85
N ILE A 100 -14.71 9.15 4.78
CA ILE A 100 -13.44 9.83 4.52
C ILE A 100 -12.29 8.90 4.93
N MET A 101 -11.25 8.82 4.11
CA MET A 101 -9.99 8.18 4.48
C MET A 101 -9.30 9.00 5.58
N ALA A 102 -9.55 8.65 6.83
CA ALA A 102 -9.00 9.38 7.98
C ALA A 102 -7.52 9.03 8.23
N ASP A 103 -7.13 7.79 7.94
CA ASP A 103 -5.76 7.33 8.12
C ASP A 103 -5.50 6.03 7.36
N HIS A 104 -4.45 5.99 6.56
CA HIS A 104 -4.04 4.81 5.79
C HIS A 104 -3.33 3.74 6.61
N SER A 105 -2.97 4.04 7.87
CA SER A 105 -2.16 3.19 8.77
C SER A 105 -2.87 2.83 10.08
N SER A 106 -4.05 3.39 10.33
CA SER A 106 -4.80 3.22 11.58
C SER A 106 -3.96 3.52 12.83
N ASP A 107 -3.34 4.73 12.87
CA ASP A 107 -2.39 5.15 13.91
C ASP A 107 -1.18 4.18 14.02
N GLU A 108 -0.65 3.74 12.89
CA GLU A 108 0.44 2.74 12.85
C GLU A 108 0.09 1.50 13.70
N ILE A 109 -1.08 0.92 13.47
CA ILE A 109 -1.61 -0.19 14.28
C ILE A 109 -0.53 -1.21 14.63
N PRO A 110 -0.36 -1.58 15.92
CA PRO A 110 0.59 -2.63 16.29
C PRO A 110 0.28 -3.96 15.62
N THR A 111 1.30 -4.66 15.13
CA THR A 111 1.15 -5.95 14.44
C THR A 111 0.32 -6.97 15.24
N ARG A 112 0.44 -6.97 16.58
CA ARG A 112 -0.34 -7.85 17.45
C ARG A 112 -1.85 -7.61 17.35
N GLU A 113 -2.26 -6.34 17.26
CA GLU A 113 -3.67 -5.95 17.11
C GLU A 113 -4.16 -6.23 15.69
N ALA A 114 -3.35 -5.88 14.69
CA ALA A 114 -3.64 -6.16 13.29
C ALA A 114 -3.80 -7.66 13.00
N ARG A 115 -3.00 -8.50 13.65
CA ARG A 115 -3.11 -9.96 13.51
C ARG A 115 -4.48 -10.48 13.94
N ILE A 116 -5.03 -9.99 15.07
CA ILE A 116 -6.37 -10.37 15.51
C ILE A 116 -7.40 -10.03 14.44
N LEU A 117 -7.34 -8.82 13.89
CA LEU A 117 -8.27 -8.37 12.85
C LEU A 117 -8.13 -9.19 11.57
N ILE A 118 -6.91 -9.47 11.11
CA ILE A 118 -6.67 -10.25 9.89
C ILE A 118 -7.05 -11.72 10.06
N ASP A 119 -6.80 -12.32 11.23
CA ASP A 119 -7.21 -13.68 11.51
C ASP A 119 -8.75 -13.82 11.53
N ASP A 120 -9.46 -12.80 12.02
CA ASP A 120 -10.91 -12.79 12.00
C ASP A 120 -11.49 -12.45 10.62
N ILE A 121 -10.81 -11.60 9.83
CA ILE A 121 -11.08 -11.40 8.38
C ILE A 121 -10.91 -12.72 7.63
N GLN A 122 -9.82 -13.46 7.88
CA GLN A 122 -9.59 -14.76 7.25
C GLN A 122 -10.70 -15.76 7.59
N LYS A 123 -11.17 -15.81 8.84
CA LYS A 123 -12.30 -16.67 9.24
C LYS A 123 -13.61 -16.27 8.57
N ARG A 124 -13.85 -14.96 8.40
CA ARG A 124 -15.12 -14.44 7.89
C ARG A 124 -15.22 -14.49 6.36
N PHE A 125 -14.14 -14.10 5.67
CA PHE A 125 -14.10 -13.89 4.21
C PHE A 125 -13.17 -14.87 3.47
N GLY A 126 -12.31 -15.57 4.20
CA GLY A 126 -11.38 -16.53 3.63
C GLY A 126 -12.09 -17.73 2.99
N SER A 127 -11.50 -18.23 1.91
CA SER A 127 -12.00 -19.37 1.14
C SER A 127 -10.85 -20.08 0.41
N ASP A 128 -11.16 -21.09 -0.38
CA ASP A 128 -10.20 -21.74 -1.28
C ASP A 128 -9.62 -20.77 -2.33
N THR A 129 -10.31 -19.65 -2.56
CA THR A 129 -9.90 -18.62 -3.55
C THR A 129 -9.38 -17.34 -2.91
N LEU A 130 -9.69 -17.05 -1.67
CA LEU A 130 -9.29 -15.83 -0.94
C LEU A 130 -8.54 -16.21 0.32
N ARG A 131 -7.29 -15.82 0.44
CA ARG A 131 -6.45 -16.08 1.61
C ARG A 131 -5.79 -14.80 2.08
N PHE A 132 -6.05 -14.43 3.33
CA PHE A 132 -5.50 -13.22 3.95
C PHE A 132 -4.29 -13.56 4.81
N TYR A 133 -3.24 -12.80 4.68
CA TYR A 133 -1.98 -12.99 5.41
C TYR A 133 -1.62 -11.73 6.17
N CYS A 134 -1.41 -11.89 7.47
CA CYS A 134 -0.99 -10.78 8.32
C CYS A 134 0.49 -10.45 8.07
N GLY A 135 0.75 -9.22 7.68
CA GLY A 135 2.08 -8.66 7.57
C GLY A 135 2.45 -7.83 8.80
N VAL A 136 3.13 -6.70 8.59
CA VAL A 136 3.62 -5.82 9.65
C VAL A 136 2.76 -4.57 9.75
N SER A 137 2.32 -4.22 10.97
CA SER A 137 1.49 -3.04 11.25
C SER A 137 0.21 -3.10 10.40
N TYR A 138 -0.06 -2.07 9.63
CA TYR A 138 -1.24 -1.93 8.77
C TYR A 138 -1.13 -2.62 7.40
N ARG A 139 0.03 -3.20 7.07
CA ARG A 139 0.33 -3.76 5.74
C ARG A 139 0.16 -5.27 5.74
N HIS A 140 -0.77 -5.76 4.95
CA HIS A 140 -1.14 -7.16 4.83
C HIS A 140 -1.22 -7.56 3.36
N CYS A 141 -1.40 -8.85 3.11
CA CYS A 141 -1.50 -9.40 1.77
C CYS A 141 -2.76 -10.26 1.63
N LEU A 142 -3.50 -10.05 0.55
CA LEU A 142 -4.53 -10.96 0.06
C LEU A 142 -3.97 -11.72 -1.12
N ILE A 143 -4.08 -13.05 -1.08
CA ILE A 143 -3.86 -13.91 -2.25
C ILE A 143 -5.22 -14.31 -2.80
N TRP A 144 -5.45 -13.98 -4.07
CA TRP A 144 -6.72 -14.22 -4.76
C TRP A 144 -6.49 -15.14 -5.95
N LYS A 145 -7.05 -16.34 -5.89
CA LYS A 145 -6.98 -17.32 -6.96
C LYS A 145 -7.97 -16.97 -8.08
N ASN A 146 -7.51 -17.01 -9.33
CA ASN A 146 -8.30 -16.63 -10.52
C ASN A 146 -8.88 -15.20 -10.40
N CYS A 147 -8.12 -14.28 -9.81
CA CYS A 147 -8.52 -12.89 -9.68
C CYS A 147 -8.75 -12.27 -11.07
N PRO A 148 -9.87 -11.58 -11.29
CA PRO A 148 -10.07 -10.79 -12.49
C PRO A 148 -8.96 -9.74 -12.67
N GLU A 149 -8.63 -9.38 -13.89
CA GLU A 149 -7.69 -8.30 -14.16
C GLU A 149 -8.40 -6.95 -14.06
N PHE A 150 -7.84 -6.05 -13.25
CA PHE A 150 -8.30 -4.68 -13.08
C PHE A 150 -7.14 -3.75 -12.74
N THR A 151 -7.30 -2.49 -13.07
CA THR A 151 -6.29 -1.44 -12.86
C THR A 151 -6.85 -0.24 -12.12
N ASP A 152 -8.15 -0.21 -11.87
CA ASP A 152 -8.89 0.87 -11.22
C ASP A 152 -8.81 0.75 -9.69
N PHE A 153 -7.65 1.00 -9.14
CA PHE A 153 -7.42 1.05 -7.69
C PHE A 153 -6.70 2.35 -7.31
N SER A 154 -6.93 2.80 -6.09
CA SER A 154 -6.29 4.00 -5.52
C SER A 154 -5.39 3.63 -4.35
N ARG A 155 -4.29 4.36 -4.19
CA ARG A 155 -3.39 4.19 -3.04
C ARG A 155 -3.98 4.90 -1.82
N PRO A 156 -4.12 4.25 -0.67
CA PRO A 156 -4.81 4.85 0.48
C PRO A 156 -4.08 6.08 1.04
N HIS A 157 -2.77 6.17 0.90
CA HIS A 157 -1.98 7.32 1.36
C HIS A 157 -2.12 8.57 0.47
N ASP A 158 -2.56 8.41 -0.78
CA ASP A 158 -2.77 9.54 -1.70
C ASP A 158 -4.14 10.22 -1.51
N ILE A 159 -5.04 9.59 -0.75
CA ILE A 159 -6.43 10.03 -0.57
C ILE A 159 -6.80 10.38 0.88
N ILE A 160 -5.82 10.58 1.74
CA ILE A 160 -6.06 10.98 3.13
C ILE A 160 -6.83 12.30 3.17
N GLY A 161 -7.88 12.34 4.00
CA GLY A 161 -8.78 13.48 4.12
C GLY A 161 -9.82 13.61 3.00
N ARG A 162 -9.84 12.68 2.03
CA ARG A 162 -10.79 12.70 0.91
C ARG A 162 -11.91 11.69 1.12
N ARG A 163 -13.08 12.00 0.55
CA ARG A 163 -14.23 11.09 0.47
C ARG A 163 -13.86 9.90 -0.42
N ILE A 164 -14.08 8.67 0.06
CA ILE A 164 -13.57 7.47 -0.61
C ILE A 164 -14.34 7.10 -1.87
N GLY A 165 -15.60 7.51 -2.02
CA GLY A 165 -16.47 7.12 -3.14
C GLY A 165 -15.88 7.37 -4.52
N GLU A 166 -15.12 8.47 -4.68
CA GLU A 166 -14.47 8.83 -5.95
C GLU A 166 -13.24 7.96 -6.27
N TYR A 167 -12.76 7.18 -5.28
CA TYR A 167 -11.52 6.41 -5.36
C TYR A 167 -11.74 4.90 -5.25
N LEU A 168 -12.99 4.49 -5.06
CA LEU A 168 -13.35 3.07 -5.05
C LEU A 168 -13.29 2.47 -6.45
N PRO A 169 -12.91 1.20 -6.57
CA PRO A 169 -12.97 0.47 -7.84
C PRO A 169 -14.38 0.53 -8.44
N ALA A 170 -14.49 0.86 -9.73
CA ALA A 170 -15.76 1.11 -10.40
C ALA A 170 -16.06 0.16 -11.56
N SER A 171 -15.04 -0.56 -12.08
CA SER A 171 -15.22 -1.50 -13.18
C SER A 171 -15.98 -2.76 -12.74
N ALA A 172 -16.62 -3.45 -13.70
CA ALA A 172 -17.28 -4.71 -13.44
C ALA A 172 -16.29 -5.79 -12.92
N GLN A 173 -15.04 -5.75 -13.38
CA GLN A 173 -13.99 -6.68 -12.99
C GLN A 173 -13.52 -6.46 -11.54
N SER A 174 -13.48 -5.21 -11.09
CA SER A 174 -13.05 -4.83 -9.73
C SER A 174 -14.20 -4.81 -8.72
N ARG A 175 -15.43 -4.99 -9.15
CA ARG A 175 -16.61 -5.01 -8.27
C ARG A 175 -16.48 -5.96 -7.08
N PRO A 176 -16.03 -7.23 -7.22
CA PRO A 176 -15.88 -8.11 -6.06
C PRO A 176 -14.84 -7.61 -5.04
N MET A 177 -13.81 -6.88 -5.50
CA MET A 177 -12.84 -6.24 -4.61
C MET A 177 -13.50 -5.11 -3.81
N ARG A 178 -14.29 -4.27 -4.47
CA ARG A 178 -15.05 -3.19 -3.83
C ARG A 178 -16.03 -3.74 -2.79
N GLU A 179 -16.79 -4.77 -3.13
CA GLU A 179 -17.72 -5.43 -2.21
C GLU A 179 -17.00 -5.97 -0.98
N LEU A 180 -15.84 -6.60 -1.15
CA LEU A 180 -15.02 -7.09 -0.04
C LEU A 180 -14.51 -5.95 0.85
N MET A 181 -14.11 -4.81 0.29
CA MET A 181 -13.70 -3.63 1.05
C MET A 181 -14.86 -3.10 1.90
N GLU A 182 -16.04 -2.95 1.30
CA GLU A 182 -17.26 -2.47 1.98
C GLU A 182 -17.72 -3.43 3.08
N GLU A 183 -17.82 -4.73 2.78
CA GLU A 183 -18.20 -5.74 3.79
C GLU A 183 -17.19 -5.80 4.95
N SER A 184 -15.90 -5.62 4.66
CA SER A 184 -14.87 -5.55 5.70
C SER A 184 -15.09 -4.37 6.64
N TYR A 185 -15.57 -3.23 6.13
CA TYR A 185 -15.89 -2.07 6.97
C TYR A 185 -17.03 -2.37 7.93
N TYR A 186 -18.14 -2.92 7.45
CA TYR A 186 -19.27 -3.25 8.33
C TYR A 186 -18.88 -4.28 9.39
N PHE A 187 -18.04 -5.25 9.05
CA PHE A 187 -17.53 -6.23 9.98
C PHE A 187 -16.56 -5.62 11.02
N LEU A 188 -15.56 -4.87 10.56
CA LEU A 188 -14.51 -4.34 11.43
C LEU A 188 -14.96 -3.14 12.26
N ASN A 189 -15.88 -2.31 11.79
CA ASN A 189 -16.31 -1.11 12.49
C ASN A 189 -16.97 -1.41 13.84
N SER A 190 -17.59 -2.57 13.98
CA SER A 190 -18.20 -3.08 15.21
C SER A 190 -17.35 -4.12 15.96
N HIS A 191 -16.14 -4.41 15.47
CA HIS A 191 -15.26 -5.39 16.06
C HIS A 191 -14.84 -5.00 17.49
N PRO A 192 -14.83 -5.94 18.49
CA PRO A 192 -14.50 -5.62 19.90
C PRO A 192 -13.19 -4.86 20.07
N LEU A 193 -12.13 -5.27 19.34
CA LEU A 193 -10.84 -4.57 19.36
C LEU A 193 -10.95 -3.12 18.91
N ASN A 194 -11.78 -2.81 17.90
CA ASN A 194 -11.98 -1.45 17.44
C ASN A 194 -12.82 -0.60 18.40
N ILE A 195 -13.71 -1.22 19.15
CA ILE A 195 -14.43 -0.56 20.26
C ILE A 195 -13.43 -0.20 21.38
N GLU A 196 -12.54 -1.14 21.74
CA GLU A 196 -11.47 -0.89 22.71
C GLU A 196 -10.49 0.19 22.24
N ARG A 197 -10.06 0.17 20.98
CA ARG A 197 -9.19 1.20 20.39
C ARG A 197 -9.84 2.58 20.51
N ALA A 198 -11.10 2.70 20.14
CA ALA A 198 -11.84 3.96 20.25
C ALA A 198 -11.95 4.45 21.70
N ALA A 199 -12.17 3.53 22.67
CA ALA A 199 -12.22 3.88 24.10
C ALA A 199 -10.85 4.38 24.63
N ARG A 200 -9.75 3.99 23.99
CA ARG A 200 -8.39 4.51 24.27
C ARG A 200 -8.03 5.78 23.50
N GLY A 201 -8.98 6.36 22.75
CA GLY A 201 -8.74 7.54 21.91
C GLY A 201 -7.95 7.28 20.63
N LEU A 202 -7.81 6.02 20.23
CA LEU A 202 -7.15 5.63 18.98
C LEU A 202 -8.18 5.51 17.85
N LYS A 203 -7.73 5.72 16.62
CA LYS A 203 -8.56 5.48 15.45
C LYS A 203 -8.91 4.00 15.34
N LYS A 204 -10.14 3.70 14.95
CA LYS A 204 -10.54 2.35 14.58
C LYS A 204 -9.79 1.89 13.33
N ALA A 205 -9.30 0.68 13.31
CA ALA A 205 -8.76 0.00 12.14
C ALA A 205 -9.92 -0.74 11.46
N ASN A 206 -10.79 0.00 10.76
CA ASN A 206 -12.17 -0.42 10.49
C ASN A 206 -12.48 -0.78 9.04
N SER A 207 -11.51 -0.79 8.14
CA SER A 207 -11.74 -1.27 6.77
C SER A 207 -10.48 -1.85 6.18
N LEU A 208 -10.62 -2.88 5.34
CA LEU A 208 -9.58 -3.23 4.38
C LEU A 208 -9.58 -2.22 3.24
N TRP A 209 -8.38 -1.84 2.79
CA TRP A 209 -8.18 -1.13 1.54
C TRP A 209 -7.29 -1.96 0.63
N LEU A 210 -7.88 -2.44 -0.47
CA LEU A 210 -7.24 -3.35 -1.41
C LEU A 210 -6.69 -2.57 -2.61
N TRP A 211 -5.43 -2.80 -2.98
CA TRP A 211 -4.78 -2.06 -4.04
C TRP A 211 -3.53 -2.76 -4.58
N SER A 212 -3.03 -2.29 -5.73
CA SER A 212 -1.80 -2.78 -6.37
C SER A 212 -1.79 -4.30 -6.57
N PRO A 213 -2.74 -4.88 -7.32
CA PRO A 213 -2.69 -6.29 -7.67
C PRO A 213 -1.47 -6.61 -8.52
N GLY A 214 -0.93 -7.83 -8.36
CA GLY A 214 0.19 -8.31 -9.17
C GLY A 214 0.25 -9.83 -9.22
N LYS A 215 0.61 -10.36 -10.38
CA LYS A 215 0.84 -11.79 -10.61
C LYS A 215 2.31 -12.14 -10.37
N LYS A 216 2.57 -13.43 -10.19
CA LYS A 216 3.96 -13.96 -10.06
C LYS A 216 4.78 -13.72 -11.32
#